data_f4394c413b5da556507e84c693938346
#
_entry.id   f4394c413b5da556507e84c693938346
#
_cell.length_a   1.000
_cell.length_b   1.000
_cell.length_c   1.000
_cell.angle_alpha   90.00
_cell.angle_beta   90.00
_cell.angle_gamma   90.00
#
_symmetry.space_group_name_H-M   'P 1'
#
loop_
_entity.id
_entity.type
_entity.pdbx_description
1 polymer ?
#
loop_
_entity_poly.entity_id
_entity_poly.type
_entity_poly.pdbx_seq_one_letter_code
_entity_poly.pdbx_strand_id
1 'polypeptide(L)'
;MPLRVPRLHIGSIEIIALNDGEGPFFSPRAEAFPEATAAQWAEADRHDPGAVDAEGRWWLQFRAYAIRSDKGVTVVDAGIGPADSPASSWAPVPGALPQSLAAAGIDPAEVDTVVLTHLHTDHVGWAVVTEAAAPSASAAVDANASTGSTTSARRPYFPNAEYLLQRAEFDALDALNPQLRETLTDPLTAAGRLRLLDGDTPLRAGRAVATPGHTPGHQSVLVTDGPEQVLITGDLLVHALQLLNPELAYVHENDPEEARHSRKRMLSRETATTLHLATPHLTQPFVSA
;
A
#
# COMPACT_ATOMS: atom_id res chain seq x y z
N MET A 1 -17.57 -17.30 7.97
CA MET A 1 -17.31 -16.35 9.08
C MET A 1 -17.19 -14.96 8.46
N PRO A 2 -17.66 -13.89 9.12
CA PRO A 2 -17.41 -12.54 8.61
C PRO A 2 -15.89 -12.28 8.55
N LEU A 3 -15.45 -11.60 7.50
CA LEU A 3 -14.06 -11.19 7.31
C LEU A 3 -13.63 -10.35 8.52
N ARG A 4 -12.57 -10.76 9.22
CA ARG A 4 -12.04 -10.01 10.36
C ARG A 4 -10.99 -9.04 9.86
N VAL A 5 -11.18 -7.74 10.06
CA VAL A 5 -10.17 -6.72 9.77
C VAL A 5 -9.40 -6.39 11.04
N PRO A 6 -8.09 -6.64 11.10
CA PRO A 6 -7.25 -6.29 12.25
C PRO A 6 -7.23 -4.77 12.46
N ARG A 7 -7.20 -4.36 13.74
CA ARG A 7 -7.27 -2.95 14.13
C ARG A 7 -6.26 -2.67 15.25
N LEU A 8 -5.65 -1.50 15.18
CA LEU A 8 -4.79 -0.94 16.21
C LEU A 8 -5.33 0.43 16.58
N HIS A 9 -5.42 0.72 17.88
CA HIS A 9 -5.83 2.04 18.38
C HIS A 9 -4.64 2.71 19.04
N ILE A 10 -4.41 3.95 18.70
CA ILE A 10 -3.54 4.88 19.42
C ILE A 10 -4.39 6.09 19.81
N GLY A 11 -4.60 6.25 21.11
CA GLY A 11 -5.53 7.28 21.63
C GLY A 11 -6.92 7.22 20.96
N SER A 12 -7.30 8.28 20.25
CA SER A 12 -8.58 8.41 19.56
C SER A 12 -8.55 7.96 18.10
N ILE A 13 -7.39 7.56 17.60
CA ILE A 13 -7.19 7.20 16.19
C ILE A 13 -7.21 5.68 16.04
N GLU A 14 -7.96 5.20 15.06
CA GLU A 14 -8.04 3.79 14.68
C GLU A 14 -7.28 3.55 13.37
N ILE A 15 -6.34 2.59 13.38
CA ILE A 15 -5.63 2.11 12.20
C ILE A 15 -6.19 0.73 11.86
N ILE A 16 -6.68 0.54 10.65
CA ILE A 16 -7.35 -0.67 10.19
C ILE A 16 -6.55 -1.29 9.06
N ALA A 17 -6.16 -2.55 9.20
CA ALA A 17 -5.51 -3.29 8.14
C ALA A 17 -6.56 -3.85 7.17
N LEU A 18 -6.52 -3.42 5.93
CA LEU A 18 -7.43 -3.80 4.86
C LEU A 18 -6.73 -4.83 3.97
N ASN A 19 -6.98 -6.12 4.23
CA ASN A 19 -6.38 -7.18 3.44
C ASN A 19 -6.99 -7.22 2.04
N ASP A 20 -6.14 -7.21 1.02
CA ASP A 20 -6.54 -7.28 -0.38
C ASP A 20 -6.23 -8.64 -1.02
N GLY A 21 -5.23 -9.35 -0.52
CA GLY A 21 -4.86 -10.68 -0.97
C GLY A 21 -3.60 -11.19 -0.32
N GLU A 22 -3.20 -12.39 -0.73
CA GLU A 22 -1.92 -12.99 -0.39
C GLU A 22 -1.50 -13.96 -1.48
N GLY A 23 -0.20 -14.13 -1.68
CA GLY A 23 0.30 -15.03 -2.71
C GLY A 23 1.83 -15.07 -2.80
N PRO A 24 2.36 -16.00 -3.62
CA PRO A 24 3.80 -16.11 -3.80
C PRO A 24 4.35 -14.90 -4.56
N PHE A 25 5.52 -14.45 -4.11
CA PHE A 25 6.29 -13.49 -4.89
C PHE A 25 6.84 -14.17 -6.16
N PHE A 26 7.02 -13.40 -7.23
CA PHE A 26 7.42 -13.90 -8.55
C PHE A 26 8.89 -14.36 -8.63
N SER A 27 9.72 -14.01 -7.64
CA SER A 27 11.14 -14.34 -7.57
C SER A 27 11.45 -15.08 -6.27
N PRO A 28 12.44 -16.01 -6.28
CA PRO A 28 12.94 -16.63 -5.06
C PRO A 28 13.47 -15.57 -4.08
N ARG A 29 13.12 -15.71 -2.79
CA ARG A 29 13.53 -14.73 -1.76
C ARG A 29 15.06 -14.57 -1.64
N ALA A 30 15.84 -15.61 -1.94
CA ALA A 30 17.29 -15.55 -1.93
C ALA A 30 17.86 -14.71 -3.08
N GLU A 31 17.14 -14.61 -4.20
CA GLU A 31 17.49 -13.71 -5.31
C GLU A 31 17.08 -12.27 -4.98
N ALA A 32 15.98 -12.10 -4.25
CA ALA A 32 15.50 -10.80 -3.79
C ALA A 32 16.44 -10.16 -2.75
N PHE A 33 17.12 -10.99 -1.93
CA PHE A 33 18.05 -10.55 -0.88
C PHE A 33 19.37 -11.35 -0.96
N PRO A 34 20.22 -11.14 -1.97
CA PRO A 34 21.39 -11.96 -2.22
C PRO A 34 22.50 -11.82 -1.15
N GLU A 35 22.49 -10.75 -0.38
CA GLU A 35 23.45 -10.51 0.70
C GLU A 35 23.04 -11.14 2.04
N ALA A 36 21.83 -11.69 2.13
CA ALA A 36 21.32 -12.25 3.38
C ALA A 36 21.99 -13.58 3.69
N THR A 37 22.54 -13.69 4.91
CA THR A 37 23.18 -14.92 5.40
C THR A 37 22.16 -15.95 5.88
N ALA A 38 22.55 -17.22 5.95
CA ALA A 38 21.70 -18.29 6.48
C ALA A 38 21.21 -18.02 7.92
N ALA A 39 22.01 -17.36 8.75
CA ALA A 39 21.63 -16.99 10.11
C ALA A 39 20.53 -15.93 10.13
N GLN A 40 20.65 -14.91 9.27
CA GLN A 40 19.63 -13.85 9.12
C GLN A 40 18.32 -14.42 8.57
N TRP A 41 18.38 -15.36 7.61
CA TRP A 41 17.20 -16.07 7.12
C TRP A 41 16.51 -16.86 8.24
N ALA A 42 17.28 -17.62 9.03
CA ALA A 42 16.73 -18.39 10.14
C ALA A 42 16.09 -17.49 11.23
N GLU A 43 16.59 -16.28 11.42
CA GLU A 43 16.01 -15.30 12.34
C GLU A 43 14.72 -14.68 11.76
N ALA A 44 14.72 -14.29 10.50
CA ALA A 44 13.55 -13.75 9.81
C ALA A 44 12.40 -14.75 9.74
N ASP A 45 12.69 -16.05 9.47
CA ASP A 45 11.70 -17.12 9.44
C ASP A 45 11.09 -17.42 10.82
N ARG A 46 11.84 -17.19 11.90
CA ARG A 46 11.28 -17.28 13.27
C ARG A 46 10.40 -16.07 13.60
N HIS A 47 10.77 -14.89 13.09
CA HIS A 47 10.05 -13.66 13.34
C HIS A 47 8.73 -13.60 12.53
N ASP A 48 8.77 -14.02 11.28
CA ASP A 48 7.61 -14.04 10.36
C ASP A 48 7.50 -15.40 9.64
N PRO A 49 7.04 -16.47 10.34
CA PRO A 49 6.99 -17.82 9.78
C PRO A 49 6.00 -17.96 8.62
N GLY A 50 5.03 -17.07 8.48
CA GLY A 50 4.08 -17.06 7.39
C GLY A 50 4.61 -16.44 6.08
N ALA A 51 5.81 -15.84 6.11
CA ALA A 51 6.45 -15.30 4.90
C ALA A 51 7.00 -16.39 3.96
N VAL A 52 6.85 -17.67 4.32
CA VAL A 52 7.29 -18.80 3.49
C VAL A 52 6.18 -19.84 3.45
N ASP A 53 5.82 -20.27 2.26
CA ASP A 53 4.86 -21.37 2.07
C ASP A 53 5.51 -22.76 2.23
N ALA A 54 4.70 -23.81 2.09
CA ALA A 54 5.14 -25.20 2.24
C ALA A 54 6.17 -25.63 1.18
N GLU A 55 6.21 -24.94 0.04
CA GLU A 55 7.16 -25.16 -1.06
C GLU A 55 8.43 -24.32 -0.92
N GLY A 56 8.55 -23.50 0.12
CA GLY A 56 9.70 -22.63 0.37
C GLY A 56 9.70 -21.32 -0.45
N ARG A 57 8.57 -20.97 -1.07
CA ARG A 57 8.42 -19.73 -1.82
C ARG A 57 8.15 -18.58 -0.86
N TRP A 58 8.63 -17.38 -1.20
CA TRP A 58 8.30 -16.18 -0.47
C TRP A 58 6.82 -15.86 -0.64
N TRP A 59 6.09 -15.79 0.47
CA TRP A 59 4.65 -15.55 0.52
C TRP A 59 4.39 -14.13 1.02
N LEU A 60 3.77 -13.31 0.17
CA LEU A 60 3.44 -11.92 0.47
C LEU A 60 1.98 -11.79 0.91
N GLN A 61 1.76 -10.88 1.81
CA GLN A 61 0.46 -10.28 2.03
C GLN A 61 0.34 -9.02 1.18
N PHE A 62 -0.86 -8.67 0.75
CA PHE A 62 -1.14 -7.42 0.05
C PHE A 62 -2.19 -6.66 0.86
N ARG A 63 -1.79 -5.52 1.44
CA ARG A 63 -2.66 -4.72 2.33
C ARG A 63 -2.61 -3.24 2.00
N ALA A 64 -3.79 -2.63 2.05
CA ALA A 64 -3.96 -1.21 2.29
C ALA A 64 -4.26 -0.95 3.77
N TYR A 65 -4.21 0.28 4.20
CA TYR A 65 -4.56 0.67 5.56
C TYR A 65 -5.57 1.81 5.55
N ALA A 66 -6.51 1.81 6.49
CA ALA A 66 -7.35 2.97 6.76
C ALA A 66 -6.99 3.60 8.11
N ILE A 67 -6.92 4.91 8.15
CA ILE A 67 -6.80 5.74 9.34
C ILE A 67 -8.14 6.42 9.56
N ARG A 68 -8.80 6.08 10.65
CA ARG A 68 -10.09 6.68 11.03
C ARG A 68 -9.92 7.56 12.27
N SER A 69 -10.36 8.79 12.19
CA SER A 69 -10.35 9.76 13.31
C SER A 69 -11.60 10.65 13.25
N ASP A 70 -11.72 11.57 14.19
CA ASP A 70 -12.74 12.63 14.16
C ASP A 70 -12.60 13.59 12.97
N LYS A 71 -11.46 13.56 12.28
CA LYS A 71 -11.14 14.39 11.10
C LYS A 71 -11.49 13.72 9.76
N GLY A 72 -12.00 12.49 9.78
CA GLY A 72 -12.40 11.73 8.61
C GLY A 72 -11.61 10.43 8.40
N VAL A 73 -11.62 9.92 7.18
CA VAL A 73 -11.01 8.65 6.79
C VAL A 73 -9.93 8.88 5.73
N THR A 74 -8.72 8.44 6.05
CA THR A 74 -7.60 8.39 5.09
C THR A 74 -7.29 6.93 4.78
N VAL A 75 -7.16 6.59 3.51
CA VAL A 75 -6.68 5.27 3.06
C VAL A 75 -5.23 5.42 2.59
N VAL A 76 -4.38 4.46 2.94
CA VAL A 76 -2.99 4.38 2.51
C VAL A 76 -2.84 3.15 1.64
N ASP A 77 -2.48 3.36 0.40
CA ASP A 77 -2.45 2.43 -0.72
C ASP A 77 -3.83 1.87 -1.13
N ALA A 78 -3.86 1.17 -2.25
CA ALA A 78 -5.08 0.67 -2.87
C ALA A 78 -4.92 -0.77 -3.40
N GLY A 79 -4.01 -1.55 -2.85
CA GLY A 79 -3.87 -2.99 -3.08
C GLY A 79 -3.61 -3.42 -4.52
N ILE A 80 -3.83 -4.72 -4.79
CA ILE A 80 -3.57 -5.38 -6.09
C ILE A 80 -4.65 -5.12 -7.14
N GLY A 81 -5.86 -4.77 -6.70
CA GLY A 81 -6.93 -4.34 -7.61
C GLY A 81 -7.84 -5.43 -8.18
N PRO A 82 -8.71 -5.03 -9.11
CA PRO A 82 -9.61 -5.95 -9.82
C PRO A 82 -8.86 -6.87 -10.79
N ALA A 83 -9.57 -7.79 -11.42
CA ALA A 83 -9.00 -8.78 -12.34
C ALA A 83 -8.27 -8.17 -13.55
N ASP A 84 -8.63 -6.96 -13.95
CA ASP A 84 -8.01 -6.20 -15.04
C ASP A 84 -7.00 -5.13 -14.55
N SER A 85 -6.58 -5.22 -13.29
CA SER A 85 -5.60 -4.28 -12.72
C SER A 85 -4.20 -4.46 -13.31
N PRO A 86 -3.33 -3.44 -13.20
CA PRO A 86 -1.95 -3.55 -13.61
C PRO A 86 -1.15 -4.67 -12.92
N ALA A 87 -1.58 -5.11 -11.72
CA ALA A 87 -0.95 -6.21 -10.98
C ALA A 87 -1.27 -7.60 -11.54
N SER A 88 -2.22 -7.74 -12.48
CA SER A 88 -2.70 -9.02 -13.00
C SER A 88 -1.65 -9.92 -13.63
N SER A 89 -0.48 -9.38 -13.98
CA SER A 89 0.63 -10.15 -14.55
C SER A 89 1.37 -11.01 -13.52
N TRP A 90 1.22 -10.73 -12.21
CA TRP A 90 2.00 -11.42 -11.17
C TRP A 90 1.27 -11.60 -9.82
N ALA A 91 0.35 -10.70 -9.46
CA ALA A 91 -0.38 -10.77 -8.21
C ALA A 91 -1.69 -11.59 -8.34
N PRO A 92 -2.22 -12.14 -7.24
CA PRO A 92 -3.41 -13.01 -7.25
C PRO A 92 -4.71 -12.19 -7.35
N VAL A 93 -4.90 -11.46 -8.44
CA VAL A 93 -6.13 -10.68 -8.69
C VAL A 93 -7.33 -11.58 -9.02
N PRO A 94 -8.58 -11.16 -8.74
CA PRO A 94 -8.94 -9.90 -8.10
C PRO A 94 -8.65 -9.90 -6.61
N GLY A 95 -8.25 -8.73 -6.10
CA GLY A 95 -8.11 -8.50 -4.68
C GLY A 95 -9.45 -8.37 -3.93
N ALA A 96 -9.37 -8.32 -2.62
CA ALA A 96 -10.51 -8.29 -1.69
C ALA A 96 -10.65 -6.96 -0.92
N LEU A 97 -10.02 -5.87 -1.39
CA LEU A 97 -10.11 -4.56 -0.72
C LEU A 97 -11.55 -4.06 -0.56
N PRO A 98 -12.46 -4.21 -1.55
CA PRO A 98 -13.86 -3.83 -1.39
C PRO A 98 -14.55 -4.56 -0.23
N GLN A 99 -14.28 -5.86 -0.07
CA GLN A 99 -14.82 -6.68 1.02
C GLN A 99 -14.21 -6.29 2.36
N SER A 100 -12.92 -5.96 2.40
CA SER A 100 -12.23 -5.47 3.60
C SER A 100 -12.75 -4.11 4.07
N LEU A 101 -12.99 -3.18 3.15
CA LEU A 101 -13.64 -1.90 3.42
C LEU A 101 -15.04 -2.09 4.00
N ALA A 102 -15.86 -2.93 3.36
CA ALA A 102 -17.20 -3.24 3.86
C ALA A 102 -17.18 -3.88 5.26
N ALA A 103 -16.24 -4.81 5.53
CA ALA A 103 -16.06 -5.42 6.84
C ALA A 103 -15.54 -4.42 7.90
N ALA A 104 -14.80 -3.40 7.47
CA ALA A 104 -14.36 -2.28 8.30
C ALA A 104 -15.47 -1.27 8.57
N GLY A 105 -16.60 -1.34 7.83
CA GLY A 105 -17.66 -0.34 7.86
C GLY A 105 -17.23 0.99 7.25
N ILE A 106 -16.48 0.93 6.13
CA ILE A 106 -16.03 2.10 5.39
C ILE A 106 -16.68 2.07 4.01
N ASP A 107 -17.50 3.08 3.71
CA ASP A 107 -17.95 3.34 2.35
C ASP A 107 -16.83 4.04 1.57
N PRO A 108 -16.46 3.60 0.36
CA PRO A 108 -15.50 4.32 -0.47
C PRO A 108 -15.81 5.81 -0.67
N ALA A 109 -17.08 6.19 -0.63
CA ALA A 109 -17.50 7.60 -0.73
C ALA A 109 -17.23 8.43 0.54
N GLU A 110 -16.95 7.79 1.69
CA GLU A 110 -16.59 8.45 2.94
C GLU A 110 -15.07 8.74 3.05
N VAL A 111 -14.27 8.17 2.14
CA VAL A 111 -12.82 8.38 2.14
C VAL A 111 -12.51 9.78 1.62
N ASP A 112 -11.85 10.58 2.45
CA ASP A 112 -11.46 11.96 2.14
C ASP A 112 -10.10 12.05 1.43
N THR A 113 -9.21 11.11 1.75
CA THR A 113 -7.81 11.14 1.30
C THR A 113 -7.34 9.73 1.00
N VAL A 114 -6.65 9.57 -0.12
CA VAL A 114 -5.86 8.37 -0.41
C VAL A 114 -4.40 8.79 -0.51
N VAL A 115 -3.53 8.18 0.27
CA VAL A 115 -2.08 8.36 0.15
C VAL A 115 -1.54 7.16 -0.61
N LEU A 116 -1.02 7.37 -1.81
CA LEU A 116 -0.27 6.35 -2.55
C LEU A 116 1.18 6.42 -2.08
N THR A 117 1.67 5.35 -1.45
CA THR A 117 3.04 5.34 -0.92
C THR A 117 4.04 5.41 -2.06
N HIS A 118 3.78 4.69 -3.15
CA HIS A 118 4.54 4.68 -4.39
C HIS A 118 3.72 4.04 -5.53
N LEU A 119 4.29 3.93 -6.72
CA LEU A 119 3.58 3.48 -7.92
C LEU A 119 3.95 2.05 -8.37
N HIS A 120 4.17 1.10 -7.44
CA HIS A 120 4.13 -0.31 -7.78
C HIS A 120 2.68 -0.81 -7.90
N THR A 121 2.48 -1.80 -8.75
CA THR A 121 1.14 -2.21 -9.20
C THR A 121 0.27 -2.82 -8.10
N ASP A 122 0.87 -3.36 -7.08
CA ASP A 122 0.21 -3.95 -5.91
C ASP A 122 -0.18 -2.94 -4.81
N HIS A 123 0.18 -1.66 -5.00
CA HIS A 123 -0.20 -0.56 -4.12
C HIS A 123 -1.28 0.36 -4.71
N VAL A 124 -1.56 0.24 -6.01
CA VAL A 124 -2.43 1.21 -6.72
C VAL A 124 -3.64 0.57 -7.40
N GLY A 125 -3.81 -0.74 -7.30
CA GLY A 125 -4.73 -1.50 -8.13
C GLY A 125 -6.20 -1.07 -8.05
N TRP A 126 -6.71 -0.69 -6.88
CA TRP A 126 -8.06 -0.16 -6.69
C TRP A 126 -8.14 1.37 -6.74
N ALA A 127 -7.04 2.09 -6.96
CA ALA A 127 -7.11 3.55 -6.99
C ALA A 127 -7.99 4.08 -8.13
N VAL A 128 -7.92 3.43 -9.30
CA VAL A 128 -8.75 3.70 -10.46
C VAL A 128 -9.32 2.39 -10.99
N VAL A 129 -10.62 2.36 -11.25
CA VAL A 129 -11.33 1.18 -11.74
C VAL A 129 -12.08 1.48 -13.04
N THR A 130 -12.28 0.44 -13.85
CA THR A 130 -13.20 0.49 -14.98
C THR A 130 -14.65 0.43 -14.50
N GLU A 131 -15.59 1.00 -15.24
CA GLU A 131 -17.01 0.94 -14.85
C GLU A 131 -17.53 -0.50 -14.71
N ALA A 132 -16.99 -1.43 -15.50
CA ALA A 132 -17.35 -2.85 -15.42
C ALA A 132 -16.85 -3.54 -14.15
N ALA A 133 -15.75 -3.07 -13.55
CA ALA A 133 -15.15 -3.64 -12.34
C ALA A 133 -15.67 -3.00 -11.05
N ALA A 134 -16.48 -1.94 -11.15
CA ALA A 134 -17.04 -1.27 -9.97
C ALA A 134 -18.10 -2.15 -9.30
N PRO A 135 -18.02 -2.44 -7.99
CA PRO A 135 -19.13 -3.09 -7.28
C PRO A 135 -20.37 -2.20 -7.38
N SER A 136 -21.46 -2.75 -7.97
CA SER A 136 -22.69 -2.00 -8.15
C SER A 136 -23.36 -1.72 -6.80
N ALA A 137 -23.38 -0.47 -6.38
CA ALA A 137 -24.37 0.00 -5.42
C ALA A 137 -25.70 0.13 -6.16
N SER A 138 -26.56 -0.91 -6.09
CA SER A 138 -27.91 -0.95 -6.70
C SER A 138 -27.93 -1.17 -8.24
N ALA A 139 -28.28 -2.37 -8.64
CA ALA A 139 -28.65 -2.71 -10.02
C ALA A 139 -30.02 -2.12 -10.39
N ALA A 140 -30.01 -1.00 -11.09
CA ALA A 140 -31.12 -0.66 -12.00
C ALA A 140 -30.64 -0.96 -13.43
N VAL A 141 -31.16 -2.03 -14.01
CA VAL A 141 -30.81 -2.50 -15.35
C VAL A 141 -31.53 -1.62 -16.37
N ASP A 142 -30.83 -0.73 -17.04
CA ASP A 142 -31.27 -0.17 -18.30
C ASP A 142 -30.63 -0.97 -19.45
N ALA A 143 -31.41 -1.87 -20.00
CA ALA A 143 -31.07 -2.68 -21.17
C ALA A 143 -31.31 -1.90 -22.47
N ASN A 144 -30.37 -0.98 -22.80
CA ASN A 144 -30.26 -0.50 -24.18
C ASN A 144 -28.93 0.25 -24.41
N ALA A 145 -27.83 -0.46 -24.60
CA ALA A 145 -26.57 0.14 -25.02
C ALA A 145 -26.08 -0.53 -26.29
N SER A 146 -26.00 0.23 -27.37
CA SER A 146 -25.50 -0.15 -28.67
C SER A 146 -24.03 -0.60 -28.63
N THR A 147 -23.72 -1.63 -29.43
CA THR A 147 -22.40 -2.20 -29.66
C THR A 147 -21.46 -1.21 -30.38
N GLY A 148 -20.79 -0.36 -29.62
CA GLY A 148 -19.61 0.40 -30.05
C GLY A 148 -18.44 -0.04 -29.19
N SER A 149 -17.22 -0.12 -29.74
CA SER A 149 -15.97 -0.39 -29.02
C SER A 149 -15.79 0.65 -27.91
N THR A 150 -16.27 0.34 -26.71
CA THR A 150 -16.16 1.20 -25.54
C THR A 150 -14.89 0.79 -24.78
N THR A 151 -13.82 1.57 -24.90
CA THR A 151 -12.86 1.72 -23.80
C THR A 151 -13.69 2.05 -22.58
N SER A 152 -13.84 1.09 -21.66
CA SER A 152 -14.60 1.27 -20.42
C SER A 152 -14.04 2.49 -19.68
N ALA A 153 -14.89 3.48 -19.39
CA ALA A 153 -14.45 4.69 -18.73
C ALA A 153 -13.79 4.35 -17.38
N ARG A 154 -12.63 4.95 -17.13
CA ARG A 154 -11.90 4.80 -15.87
C ARG A 154 -12.31 5.90 -14.91
N ARG A 155 -12.48 5.54 -13.63
CA ARG A 155 -12.85 6.49 -12.58
C ARG A 155 -12.15 6.18 -11.26
N PRO A 156 -11.92 7.19 -10.41
CA PRO A 156 -11.45 6.96 -9.05
C PRO A 156 -12.38 6.02 -8.28
N TYR A 157 -11.81 5.01 -7.61
CA TYR A 157 -12.57 4.09 -6.76
C TYR A 157 -13.10 4.79 -5.49
N PHE A 158 -12.32 5.71 -4.93
CA PHE A 158 -12.73 6.58 -3.84
C PHE A 158 -13.15 7.94 -4.42
N PRO A 159 -14.43 8.13 -4.77
CA PRO A 159 -14.86 9.21 -5.66
C PRO A 159 -14.71 10.61 -5.05
N ASN A 160 -14.70 10.70 -3.73
CA ASN A 160 -14.58 11.97 -3.01
C ASN A 160 -13.16 12.27 -2.50
N ALA A 161 -12.26 11.29 -2.57
CA ALA A 161 -10.92 11.42 -2.04
C ALA A 161 -10.01 12.32 -2.90
N GLU A 162 -9.11 13.04 -2.24
CA GLU A 162 -7.89 13.58 -2.85
C GLU A 162 -6.81 12.50 -2.80
N TYR A 163 -6.16 12.21 -3.94
CA TYR A 163 -5.08 11.23 -4.04
C TYR A 163 -3.74 11.95 -3.95
N LEU A 164 -2.96 11.60 -2.94
CA LEU A 164 -1.69 12.24 -2.62
C LEU A 164 -0.53 11.36 -3.09
N LEU A 165 0.36 11.93 -3.88
CA LEU A 165 1.53 11.26 -4.44
C LEU A 165 2.73 12.22 -4.37
N GLN A 166 3.93 11.72 -4.08
CA GLN A 166 5.13 12.55 -4.18
C GLN A 166 5.40 12.94 -5.63
N ARG A 167 5.80 14.19 -5.86
CA ARG A 167 6.16 14.69 -7.20
C ARG A 167 7.29 13.86 -7.81
N ALA A 168 8.30 13.49 -7.03
CA ALA A 168 9.41 12.67 -7.50
C ALA A 168 8.95 11.31 -8.05
N GLU A 169 7.88 10.73 -7.46
CA GLU A 169 7.27 9.49 -7.96
C GLU A 169 6.55 9.71 -9.29
N PHE A 170 5.77 10.79 -9.37
CA PHE A 170 5.07 11.16 -10.60
C PHE A 170 6.04 11.45 -11.76
N ASP A 171 7.14 12.16 -11.48
CA ASP A 171 8.15 12.51 -12.48
C ASP A 171 8.93 11.29 -12.96
N ALA A 172 9.11 10.27 -12.10
CA ALA A 172 9.78 9.01 -12.44
C ALA A 172 8.86 7.99 -13.15
N LEU A 173 7.56 8.23 -13.23
CA LEU A 173 6.55 7.28 -13.69
C LEU A 173 6.87 6.64 -15.04
N ASP A 174 7.27 7.45 -16.03
CA ASP A 174 7.52 6.95 -17.39
C ASP A 174 8.76 6.04 -17.48
N ALA A 175 9.69 6.17 -16.53
CA ALA A 175 10.87 5.30 -16.45
C ALA A 175 10.56 4.01 -15.68
N LEU A 176 9.67 4.03 -14.69
CA LEU A 176 9.40 2.91 -13.80
C LEU A 176 8.20 2.06 -14.26
N ASN A 177 7.05 2.69 -14.46
CA ASN A 177 5.78 2.04 -14.78
C ASN A 177 4.93 2.88 -15.76
N PRO A 178 5.36 3.04 -17.04
CA PRO A 178 4.71 3.95 -17.98
C PRO A 178 3.23 3.65 -18.23
N GLN A 179 2.79 2.38 -18.08
CA GLN A 179 1.38 1.98 -18.22
C GLN A 179 0.46 2.62 -17.17
N LEU A 180 1.00 3.03 -16.01
CA LEU A 180 0.22 3.69 -14.97
C LEU A 180 -0.13 5.15 -15.31
N ARG A 181 0.49 5.73 -16.33
CA ARG A 181 0.08 7.04 -16.82
C ARG A 181 -1.38 6.99 -17.28
N GLU A 182 -1.69 6.14 -18.24
CA GLU A 182 -3.04 5.99 -18.80
C GLU A 182 -4.02 5.36 -17.81
N THR A 183 -3.54 4.41 -16.99
CA THR A 183 -4.44 3.61 -16.14
C THR A 183 -4.71 4.24 -14.78
N LEU A 184 -3.86 5.17 -14.31
CA LEU A 184 -3.94 5.74 -12.97
C LEU A 184 -3.86 7.28 -12.98
N THR A 185 -2.72 7.87 -13.41
CA THR A 185 -2.48 9.30 -13.16
C THR A 185 -3.31 10.21 -14.06
N ASP A 186 -3.53 9.87 -15.33
CA ASP A 186 -4.37 10.66 -16.23
C ASP A 186 -5.84 10.66 -15.79
N PRO A 187 -6.48 9.51 -15.43
CA PRO A 187 -7.82 9.50 -14.87
C PRO A 187 -7.96 10.29 -13.56
N LEU A 188 -7.01 10.19 -12.64
CA LEU A 188 -7.03 10.97 -11.39
C LEU A 188 -6.88 12.47 -11.65
N THR A 189 -6.00 12.83 -12.59
CA THR A 189 -5.79 14.22 -13.01
C THR A 189 -7.04 14.79 -13.70
N ALA A 190 -7.61 14.03 -14.63
CA ALA A 190 -8.85 14.43 -15.33
C ALA A 190 -10.04 14.60 -14.37
N ALA A 191 -10.11 13.79 -13.32
CA ALA A 191 -11.10 13.91 -12.26
C ALA A 191 -10.81 15.07 -11.29
N GLY A 192 -9.65 15.74 -11.39
CA GLY A 192 -9.20 16.78 -10.46
C GLY A 192 -8.94 16.25 -9.05
N ARG A 193 -8.51 14.98 -8.95
CA ARG A 193 -8.31 14.29 -7.68
C ARG A 193 -6.85 14.03 -7.31
N LEU A 194 -5.91 14.20 -8.25
CA LEU A 194 -4.48 14.02 -7.98
C LEU A 194 -3.86 15.29 -7.42
N ARG A 195 -3.17 15.16 -6.29
CA ARG A 195 -2.34 16.21 -5.70
C ARG A 195 -0.92 15.71 -5.50
N LEU A 196 0.04 16.45 -6.06
CA LEU A 196 1.45 16.16 -5.89
C LEU A 196 2.01 16.86 -4.64
N LEU A 197 2.80 16.10 -3.88
CA LEU A 197 3.46 16.56 -2.67
C LEU A 197 4.96 16.76 -2.94
N ASP A 198 5.56 17.68 -2.20
CA ASP A 198 7.00 17.94 -2.22
C ASP A 198 7.58 17.72 -0.80
N GLY A 199 7.94 16.49 -0.48
CA GLY A 199 8.49 16.10 0.82
C GLY A 199 7.43 15.85 1.90
N ASP A 200 7.84 15.99 3.16
CA ASP A 200 6.99 15.74 4.33
C ASP A 200 5.77 16.68 4.35
N THR A 201 4.58 16.11 4.43
CA THR A 201 3.34 16.87 4.32
C THR A 201 2.36 16.49 5.44
N PRO A 202 1.80 17.47 6.19
CA PRO A 202 0.74 17.19 7.15
C PRO A 202 -0.50 16.62 6.48
N LEU A 203 -1.12 15.61 7.12
CA LEU A 203 -2.40 15.03 6.77
C LEU A 203 -3.45 15.38 7.82
N ARG A 204 -4.72 15.04 7.59
CA ARG A 204 -5.80 15.21 8.58
C ARG A 204 -5.51 14.46 9.88
N ALA A 205 -4.99 13.24 9.78
CA ALA A 205 -4.55 12.44 10.92
C ALA A 205 -3.14 11.90 10.67
N GLY A 206 -2.11 12.59 11.17
CA GLY A 206 -0.70 12.25 10.96
C GLY A 206 -0.02 13.09 9.88
N ARG A 207 0.96 12.49 9.19
CA ARG A 207 1.70 13.13 8.10
C ARG A 207 2.25 12.12 7.11
N ALA A 208 2.29 12.45 5.84
CA ALA A 208 3.11 11.79 4.86
C ALA A 208 4.58 12.17 5.13
N VAL A 209 5.46 11.19 5.11
CA VAL A 209 6.91 11.34 5.31
C VAL A 209 7.62 10.80 4.09
N ALA A 210 8.40 11.63 3.41
CA ALA A 210 9.20 11.18 2.29
C ALA A 210 10.23 10.14 2.78
N THR A 211 10.22 8.97 2.18
CA THR A 211 11.12 7.84 2.48
C THR A 211 11.65 7.24 1.17
N PRO A 212 12.33 8.05 0.34
CA PRO A 212 12.80 7.62 -0.97
C PRO A 212 13.79 6.46 -0.90
N GLY A 213 13.98 5.79 -2.03
CA GLY A 213 14.96 4.75 -2.24
C GLY A 213 14.35 3.47 -2.81
N HIS A 214 13.27 2.93 -2.24
CA HIS A 214 12.51 1.84 -2.87
C HIS A 214 12.02 2.29 -4.25
N THR A 215 11.39 3.44 -4.31
CA THR A 215 11.20 4.25 -5.52
C THR A 215 11.64 5.69 -5.25
N PRO A 216 11.83 6.53 -6.29
CA PRO A 216 12.33 7.90 -6.12
C PRO A 216 11.44 8.79 -5.25
N GLY A 217 10.13 8.56 -5.28
CA GLY A 217 9.15 9.32 -4.52
C GLY A 217 8.41 8.49 -3.47
N HIS A 218 8.97 7.37 -3.03
CA HIS A 218 8.36 6.58 -1.97
C HIS A 218 8.11 7.42 -0.71
N GLN A 219 6.95 7.23 -0.09
CA GLN A 219 6.56 7.87 1.17
C GLN A 219 5.89 6.88 2.11
N SER A 220 6.09 7.09 3.41
CA SER A 220 5.37 6.39 4.47
C SER A 220 4.37 7.35 5.14
N VAL A 221 3.43 6.82 5.93
CA VAL A 221 2.51 7.66 6.71
C VAL A 221 2.76 7.44 8.20
N LEU A 222 3.10 8.51 8.90
CA LEU A 222 3.29 8.52 10.34
C LEU A 222 2.07 9.10 11.02
N VAL A 223 1.45 8.31 11.89
CA VAL A 223 0.35 8.71 12.77
C VAL A 223 0.85 8.80 14.20
N THR A 224 0.50 9.86 14.92
CA THR A 224 0.93 10.07 16.31
C THR A 224 -0.27 10.51 17.14
N ASP A 225 -0.47 9.87 18.28
CA ASP A 225 -1.38 10.33 19.33
C ASP A 225 -0.74 10.09 20.71
N GLY A 226 -0.38 11.17 21.40
CA GLY A 226 0.38 11.11 22.65
C GLY A 226 1.74 10.45 22.50
N PRO A 227 2.08 9.45 23.34
CA PRO A 227 3.35 8.74 23.29
C PRO A 227 3.38 7.61 22.25
N GLU A 228 2.27 7.30 21.61
CA GLU A 228 2.12 6.19 20.67
C GLU A 228 2.23 6.69 19.22
N GLN A 229 2.90 5.91 18.41
CA GLN A 229 3.09 6.17 16.98
C GLN A 229 2.82 4.91 16.17
N VAL A 230 2.23 5.09 15.00
CA VAL A 230 2.12 4.06 13.97
C VAL A 230 2.74 4.58 12.69
N LEU A 231 3.69 3.84 12.15
CA LEU A 231 4.25 4.07 10.83
C LEU A 231 3.63 3.07 9.86
N ILE A 232 2.80 3.55 8.94
CA ILE A 232 2.36 2.78 7.79
C ILE A 232 3.48 2.86 6.77
N THR A 233 4.18 1.75 6.60
CA THR A 233 5.53 1.74 6.03
C THR A 233 5.55 1.92 4.52
N GLY A 234 4.50 1.49 3.78
CA GLY A 234 4.67 1.14 2.38
C GLY A 234 5.82 0.15 2.25
N ASP A 235 6.60 0.26 1.20
CA ASP A 235 7.75 -0.60 0.93
C ASP A 235 9.09 -0.04 1.46
N LEU A 236 9.01 0.74 2.54
CA LEU A 236 10.19 1.06 3.35
C LEU A 236 10.93 -0.22 3.79
N LEU A 237 10.16 -1.28 4.03
CA LEU A 237 10.60 -2.66 4.21
C LEU A 237 9.54 -3.61 3.63
N VAL A 238 9.99 -4.65 2.95
CA VAL A 238 9.13 -5.65 2.29
C VAL A 238 9.21 -7.04 2.92
N HIS A 239 10.21 -7.28 3.78
CA HIS A 239 10.45 -8.57 4.43
C HIS A 239 10.96 -8.38 5.87
N ALA A 240 10.72 -9.34 6.75
CA ALA A 240 11.24 -9.33 8.13
C ALA A 240 12.77 -9.23 8.20
N LEU A 241 13.50 -9.66 7.17
CA LEU A 241 14.94 -9.42 7.04
C LEU A 241 15.32 -7.97 7.21
N GLN A 242 14.59 -7.05 6.55
CA GLN A 242 14.88 -5.61 6.60
C GLN A 242 14.42 -4.95 7.89
N LEU A 243 13.44 -5.54 8.58
CA LEU A 243 13.07 -5.13 9.93
C LEU A 243 14.18 -5.45 10.93
N LEU A 244 14.70 -6.68 10.86
CA LEU A 244 15.74 -7.16 11.78
C LEU A 244 17.14 -6.68 11.40
N ASN A 245 17.37 -6.43 10.12
CA ASN A 245 18.64 -5.98 9.54
C ASN A 245 18.40 -4.82 8.56
N PRO A 246 18.19 -3.59 9.03
CA PRO A 246 17.86 -2.43 8.18
C PRO A 246 18.90 -2.09 7.12
N GLU A 247 20.10 -2.64 7.23
CA GLU A 247 21.21 -2.48 6.27
C GLU A 247 21.05 -3.33 5.00
N LEU A 248 20.25 -4.41 5.05
CA LEU A 248 20.10 -5.30 3.89
C LEU A 248 19.35 -4.63 2.76
N ALA A 249 19.98 -4.65 1.57
CA ALA A 249 19.38 -4.18 0.34
C ALA A 249 18.39 -5.22 -0.21
N TYR A 250 17.36 -4.73 -0.87
CA TYR A 250 16.42 -5.50 -1.67
C TYR A 250 16.67 -5.18 -3.14
N VAL A 251 16.80 -6.20 -4.00
CA VAL A 251 17.24 -5.99 -5.40
C VAL A 251 16.33 -5.12 -6.24
N HIS A 252 15.08 -4.96 -5.84
CA HIS A 252 14.11 -4.10 -6.52
C HIS A 252 14.03 -2.68 -5.93
N GLU A 253 14.93 -2.29 -5.02
CA GLU A 253 15.10 -0.90 -4.61
C GLU A 253 15.73 -0.10 -5.76
N ASN A 254 15.14 1.02 -6.12
CA ASN A 254 15.67 1.89 -7.18
C ASN A 254 17.02 2.52 -6.79
N ASP A 255 17.13 2.93 -5.52
CA ASP A 255 18.35 3.40 -4.88
C ASP A 255 18.54 2.69 -3.53
N PRO A 256 19.35 1.61 -3.47
CA PRO A 256 19.54 0.84 -2.24
C PRO A 256 20.18 1.63 -1.09
N GLU A 257 21.03 2.61 -1.38
CA GLU A 257 21.67 3.44 -0.35
C GLU A 257 20.66 4.40 0.29
N GLU A 258 19.85 5.05 -0.53
CA GLU A 258 18.79 5.95 -0.07
C GLU A 258 17.68 5.17 0.66
N ALA A 259 17.29 3.96 0.16
CA ALA A 259 16.35 3.07 0.82
C ALA A 259 16.83 2.67 2.22
N ARG A 260 18.12 2.30 2.35
CA ARG A 260 18.76 2.00 3.64
C ARG A 260 18.74 3.21 4.58
N HIS A 261 19.07 4.40 4.05
CA HIS A 261 19.03 5.63 4.83
C HIS A 261 17.62 5.92 5.35
N SER A 262 16.62 5.87 4.47
CA SER A 262 15.22 6.05 4.82
C SER A 262 14.76 5.05 5.88
N ARG A 263 15.09 3.77 5.72
CA ARG A 263 14.76 2.68 6.63
C ARG A 263 15.35 2.90 8.02
N LYS A 264 16.67 3.17 8.09
CA LYS A 264 17.36 3.48 9.37
C LYS A 264 16.77 4.70 10.06
N ARG A 265 16.56 5.78 9.33
CA ARG A 265 15.95 7.01 9.85
C ARG A 265 14.59 6.77 10.48
N MET A 266 13.77 5.91 9.86
CA MET A 266 12.40 5.66 10.34
C MET A 266 12.33 4.63 11.47
N LEU A 267 13.23 3.65 11.50
CA LEU A 267 13.26 2.61 12.53
C LEU A 267 14.09 2.98 13.76
N SER A 268 15.08 3.87 13.66
CA SER A 268 15.99 4.24 14.75
C SER A 268 15.47 5.35 15.67
N ARG A 269 14.15 5.50 15.81
CA ARG A 269 13.58 6.56 16.65
C ARG A 269 13.87 6.36 18.13
N GLU A 270 14.01 7.51 18.84
CA GLU A 270 14.34 7.55 20.26
C GLU A 270 13.33 6.75 21.11
N THR A 271 13.85 6.08 22.12
CA THR A 271 13.19 5.12 23.03
C THR A 271 12.04 5.68 23.89
N ALA A 272 11.68 6.96 23.72
CA ALA A 272 10.63 7.59 24.53
C ALA A 272 9.20 7.36 24.01
N THR A 273 9.06 6.82 22.78
CA THR A 273 7.76 6.58 22.15
C THR A 273 7.64 5.12 21.72
N THR A 274 6.45 4.53 21.88
CA THR A 274 6.15 3.21 21.33
C THR A 274 5.84 3.36 19.84
N LEU A 275 6.68 2.76 18.99
CA LEU A 275 6.48 2.73 17.55
C LEU A 275 5.91 1.38 17.11
N HIS A 276 4.74 1.40 16.51
CA HIS A 276 4.16 0.28 15.79
C HIS A 276 4.37 0.47 14.30
N LEU A 277 4.68 -0.61 13.60
CA LEU A 277 4.75 -0.63 12.14
C LEU A 277 3.50 -1.30 11.59
N ALA A 278 2.89 -0.67 10.61
CA ALA A 278 1.78 -1.21 9.83
C ALA A 278 2.34 -1.54 8.44
N THR A 279 2.51 -2.84 8.14
CA THR A 279 3.29 -3.32 6.99
C THR A 279 2.40 -3.99 5.94
N PRO A 280 2.52 -3.65 4.64
CA PRO A 280 1.69 -4.25 3.60
C PRO A 280 2.00 -5.74 3.38
N HIS A 281 3.25 -6.16 3.56
CA HIS A 281 3.74 -7.46 3.07
C HIS A 281 4.07 -8.51 4.14
N LEU A 282 4.30 -8.12 5.41
CA LEU A 282 4.54 -9.09 6.47
C LEU A 282 3.23 -9.83 6.84
N THR A 283 3.36 -11.07 7.35
CA THR A 283 2.19 -11.86 7.77
C THR A 283 1.36 -11.15 8.83
N GLN A 284 2.01 -10.57 9.83
CA GLN A 284 1.32 -9.75 10.82
C GLN A 284 1.15 -8.32 10.31
N PRO A 285 -0.09 -7.78 10.32
CA PRO A 285 -0.35 -6.44 9.82
C PRO A 285 0.25 -5.33 10.69
N PHE A 286 0.44 -5.61 11.98
CA PHE A 286 1.05 -4.70 12.95
C PHE A 286 2.16 -5.42 13.69
N VAL A 287 3.35 -4.83 13.70
CA VAL A 287 4.53 -5.33 14.42
C VAL A 287 5.14 -4.20 15.25
N SER A 288 5.82 -4.54 16.34
CA SER A 288 6.60 -3.54 17.10
C SER A 288 7.95 -3.34 16.41
N ALA A 289 8.41 -2.07 16.36
CA ALA A 289 9.74 -1.72 15.87
C ALA A 289 10.82 -2.01 16.90
#